data_38de2349f56dad498e01773fff067b8c
#
_entry.id   38de2349f56dad498e01773fff067b8c
#
_cell.length_a   1.000
_cell.length_b   1.000
_cell.length_c   1.000
_cell.angle_alpha   90.00
_cell.angle_beta   90.00
_cell.angle_gamma   90.00
#
_symmetry.space_group_name_H-M   'P 1'
#
loop_
_entity.id
_entity.type
_entity.pdbx_description
1 polymer ?
#
loop_
_entity_poly.entity_id
_entity_poly.type
_entity_poly.pdbx_seq_one_letter_code
_entity_poly.pdbx_strand_id
1 'polypeptide(L)'
;MQLLDWIVIAAFVCGMIWIVWTVIRKKKENSSDYFLGGKDATWLAIGASIFASNIGSEHLIGLAGAGASSGMAMAHWEIQGWMILLLGWVFVPFYSRSMVLTMPEFLERRYNKASRNILSLISLISYVMTKVAVTVYAGGLVFQQVFGIEELWGIDFFWIAAIGLVIITALYTIVGGMESVLKTSVLQTPILLLGSACILYLGFKELGGWGEMMSLCDVKPSYEGAESTMIHLMRPNTDPQYPWLGALLGSAIIGFWYWCTDQFIVQRVLSGRDEREARRGTIFGAYLKLLPVFLFLIPGMIAFALHQKYIGQGGEGFLPLLADGTANADAAFPTLVA
;
A
#
# COMPACT_ATOMS: atom_id res chain seq x y z
N MET A 1 -17.28 6.89 16.48
CA MET A 1 -17.87 6.77 15.12
C MET A 1 -19.31 7.22 15.14
N GLN A 2 -19.73 8.02 14.15
CA GLN A 2 -21.09 8.53 13.99
C GLN A 2 -21.94 7.60 13.10
N LEU A 3 -23.26 7.80 13.08
CA LEU A 3 -24.17 7.01 12.23
C LEU A 3 -23.78 7.06 10.74
N LEU A 4 -23.28 8.20 10.28
CA LEU A 4 -22.85 8.40 8.89
C LEU A 4 -21.68 7.48 8.52
N ASP A 5 -20.73 7.28 9.44
CA ASP A 5 -19.57 6.40 9.22
C ASP A 5 -20.01 4.95 8.99
N TRP A 6 -20.97 4.48 9.79
CA TRP A 6 -21.55 3.14 9.64
C TRP A 6 -22.30 2.97 8.33
N ILE A 7 -23.02 4.01 7.86
CA ILE A 7 -23.70 3.99 6.56
C ILE A 7 -22.69 3.88 5.42
N VAL A 8 -21.60 4.66 5.47
CA VAL A 8 -20.55 4.61 4.43
C VAL A 8 -19.84 3.25 4.41
N ILE A 9 -19.50 2.71 5.57
CA ILE A 9 -18.89 1.37 5.70
C ILE A 9 -19.84 0.30 5.15
N ALA A 10 -21.12 0.35 5.54
CA ALA A 10 -22.12 -0.61 5.05
C ALA A 10 -22.30 -0.52 3.53
N ALA A 11 -22.37 0.69 2.96
CA ALA A 11 -22.46 0.90 1.53
C ALA A 11 -21.24 0.34 0.78
N PHE A 12 -20.02 0.55 1.32
CA PHE A 12 -18.80 -0.02 0.76
C PHE A 12 -18.81 -1.54 0.80
N VAL A 13 -19.13 -2.14 1.94
CA VAL A 13 -19.21 -3.60 2.11
C VAL A 13 -20.26 -4.20 1.18
N CYS A 14 -21.44 -3.59 1.08
CA CYS A 14 -22.49 -4.02 0.13
C CYS A 14 -22.01 -3.94 -1.32
N GLY A 15 -21.29 -2.88 -1.70
CA GLY A 15 -20.69 -2.75 -3.02
C GLY A 15 -19.67 -3.86 -3.31
N MET A 16 -18.80 -4.17 -2.34
CA MET A 16 -17.85 -5.27 -2.45
C MET A 16 -18.54 -6.62 -2.62
N ILE A 17 -19.52 -6.92 -1.78
CA ILE A 17 -20.30 -8.16 -1.86
C ILE A 17 -21.00 -8.27 -3.22
N TRP A 18 -21.61 -7.20 -3.70
CA TRP A 18 -22.28 -7.17 -4.99
C TRP A 18 -21.33 -7.46 -6.15
N ILE A 19 -20.13 -6.85 -6.16
CA ILE A 19 -19.11 -7.11 -7.18
C ILE A 19 -18.69 -8.59 -7.14
N VAL A 20 -18.35 -9.10 -5.96
CA VAL A 20 -17.92 -10.49 -5.78
C VAL A 20 -19.00 -11.46 -6.23
N TRP A 21 -20.25 -11.19 -5.87
CA TRP A 21 -21.39 -12.01 -6.26
C TRP A 21 -21.60 -12.05 -7.80
N THR A 22 -21.42 -10.92 -8.51
CA THR A 22 -21.48 -10.88 -9.97
C THR A 22 -20.38 -11.70 -10.62
N VAL A 23 -19.20 -11.77 -10.00
CA VAL A 23 -18.06 -12.56 -10.50
C VAL A 23 -18.26 -14.06 -10.26
N ILE A 24 -18.75 -14.43 -9.08
CA ILE A 24 -18.98 -15.84 -8.70
C ILE A 24 -20.03 -16.50 -9.61
N ARG A 25 -21.03 -15.74 -10.05
CA ARG A 25 -22.06 -16.26 -10.96
C ARG A 25 -21.55 -16.61 -12.36
N LYS A 26 -20.38 -16.11 -12.74
CA LYS A 26 -19.76 -16.47 -14.01
C LYS A 26 -19.11 -17.84 -13.92
N LYS A 27 -19.39 -18.70 -14.86
CA LYS A 27 -18.75 -20.02 -14.97
C LYS A 27 -17.29 -19.86 -15.36
N LYS A 28 -16.38 -20.42 -14.58
CA LYS A 28 -14.94 -20.47 -14.89
C LYS A 28 -14.64 -21.85 -15.45
N GLU A 29 -14.22 -21.90 -16.71
CA GLU A 29 -14.02 -23.17 -17.43
C GLU A 29 -12.55 -23.61 -17.39
N ASN A 30 -11.62 -22.65 -17.27
CA ASN A 30 -10.19 -22.91 -17.40
C ASN A 30 -9.37 -22.26 -16.27
N SER A 31 -8.15 -22.75 -16.05
CA SER A 31 -7.17 -22.15 -15.14
C SER A 31 -6.87 -20.67 -15.49
N SER A 32 -6.89 -20.32 -16.78
CA SER A 32 -6.73 -18.94 -17.23
C SER A 32 -7.85 -18.03 -16.73
N ASP A 33 -9.09 -18.51 -16.68
CA ASP A 33 -10.24 -17.74 -16.16
C ASP A 33 -10.09 -17.45 -14.67
N TYR A 34 -9.50 -18.37 -13.93
CA TYR A 34 -9.29 -18.21 -12.51
C TYR A 34 -8.07 -17.31 -12.19
N PHE A 35 -6.91 -17.62 -12.80
CA PHE A 35 -5.65 -16.95 -12.46
C PHE A 35 -5.43 -15.63 -13.20
N LEU A 36 -6.04 -15.42 -14.37
CA LEU A 36 -5.90 -14.22 -15.19
C LEU A 36 -7.24 -13.49 -15.46
N GLY A 37 -8.34 -13.90 -14.80
CA GLY A 37 -9.64 -13.29 -15.00
C GLY A 37 -10.14 -13.36 -16.44
N GLY A 38 -9.83 -14.47 -17.15
CA GLY A 38 -10.21 -14.68 -18.55
C GLY A 38 -9.42 -13.80 -19.54
N LYS A 39 -8.38 -13.10 -19.13
CA LYS A 39 -7.64 -12.12 -19.95
C LYS A 39 -8.55 -11.04 -20.56
N ASP A 40 -9.45 -10.49 -19.78
CA ASP A 40 -10.39 -9.43 -20.23
C ASP A 40 -10.22 -8.11 -19.47
N ALA A 41 -9.12 -7.95 -18.74
CA ALA A 41 -8.87 -6.75 -17.95
C ALA A 41 -8.55 -5.56 -18.85
N THR A 42 -9.22 -4.43 -18.57
CA THR A 42 -8.94 -3.13 -19.20
C THR A 42 -7.77 -2.44 -18.52
N TRP A 43 -7.18 -1.45 -19.17
CA TRP A 43 -6.09 -0.64 -18.61
C TRP A 43 -6.45 0.00 -17.26
N LEU A 44 -7.71 0.44 -17.10
CA LEU A 44 -8.20 1.04 -15.87
C LEU A 44 -8.20 0.00 -14.72
N ALA A 45 -8.72 -1.21 -14.97
CA ALA A 45 -8.76 -2.27 -13.98
C ALA A 45 -7.35 -2.74 -13.59
N ILE A 46 -6.43 -2.84 -14.55
CA ILE A 46 -5.03 -3.20 -14.31
C ILE A 46 -4.35 -2.15 -13.44
N GLY A 47 -4.40 -0.87 -13.83
CA GLY A 47 -3.75 0.22 -13.10
C GLY A 47 -4.35 0.41 -11.70
N ALA A 48 -5.67 0.39 -11.58
CA ALA A 48 -6.35 0.41 -10.29
C ALA A 48 -5.95 -0.77 -9.41
N SER A 49 -5.83 -1.98 -9.97
CA SER A 49 -5.44 -3.15 -9.21
C SER A 49 -3.96 -3.13 -8.79
N ILE A 50 -3.06 -2.66 -9.65
CA ILE A 50 -1.65 -2.43 -9.28
C ILE A 50 -1.59 -1.47 -8.09
N PHE A 51 -2.32 -0.37 -8.13
CA PHE A 51 -2.35 0.62 -7.06
C PHE A 51 -3.01 0.08 -5.79
N ALA A 52 -4.29 -0.34 -5.84
CA ALA A 52 -5.04 -0.78 -4.67
C ALA A 52 -4.43 -2.00 -3.98
N SER A 53 -3.79 -2.90 -4.75
CA SER A 53 -3.13 -4.06 -4.15
C SER A 53 -1.77 -3.76 -3.54
N ASN A 54 -1.18 -2.62 -3.88
CA ASN A 54 0.08 -2.18 -3.29
C ASN A 54 -0.15 -1.24 -2.11
N ILE A 55 -1.26 -0.52 -2.07
CA ILE A 55 -1.59 0.39 -0.97
C ILE A 55 -2.45 -0.36 0.05
N GLY A 56 -1.88 -0.67 1.18
CA GLY A 56 -2.53 -1.36 2.29
C GLY A 56 -2.35 -0.62 3.60
N SER A 57 -2.71 -1.28 4.69
CA SER A 57 -2.55 -0.77 6.06
C SER A 57 -1.09 -0.43 6.40
N GLU A 58 -0.12 -1.07 5.73
CA GLU A 58 1.30 -0.74 5.84
C GLU A 58 1.64 0.68 5.37
N HIS A 59 0.83 1.28 4.48
CA HIS A 59 0.99 2.68 4.10
C HIS A 59 0.36 3.62 5.13
N LEU A 60 -0.76 3.21 5.73
CA LEU A 60 -1.45 4.00 6.75
C LEU A 60 -0.64 4.09 8.05
N ILE A 61 0.05 3.03 8.41
CA ILE A 61 0.92 2.96 9.60
C ILE A 61 2.37 3.25 9.21
N GLY A 62 2.96 2.45 8.35
CA GLY A 62 4.40 2.49 8.09
C GLY A 62 4.83 3.73 7.30
N LEU A 63 4.16 4.08 6.19
CA LEU A 63 4.56 5.24 5.39
C LEU A 63 4.21 6.56 6.09
N ALA A 64 3.03 6.66 6.68
CA ALA A 64 2.65 7.84 7.45
C ALA A 64 3.46 7.95 8.75
N GLY A 65 3.70 6.83 9.44
CA GLY A 65 4.58 6.79 10.61
C GLY A 65 6.01 7.22 10.29
N ALA A 66 6.55 6.77 9.15
CA ALA A 66 7.85 7.24 8.67
C ALA A 66 7.83 8.75 8.31
N GLY A 67 6.72 9.25 7.77
CA GLY A 67 6.50 10.69 7.59
C GLY A 67 6.58 11.46 8.90
N ALA A 68 5.96 10.94 9.97
CA ALA A 68 5.95 11.55 11.30
C ALA A 68 7.29 11.43 12.05
N SER A 69 8.06 10.36 11.83
CA SER A 69 9.31 10.11 12.55
C SER A 69 10.57 10.55 11.81
N SER A 70 10.57 10.41 10.47
CA SER A 70 11.74 10.61 9.63
C SER A 70 11.56 11.69 8.56
N GLY A 71 10.31 12.04 8.24
CA GLY A 71 9.98 13.10 7.30
C GLY A 71 10.10 12.67 5.83
N MET A 72 10.47 13.62 4.96
CA MET A 72 10.41 13.50 3.51
C MET A 72 11.35 12.44 2.92
N ALA A 73 12.42 12.05 3.62
CA ALA A 73 13.39 11.09 3.09
C ALA A 73 12.77 9.74 2.71
N MET A 74 11.69 9.31 3.39
CA MET A 74 11.00 8.06 3.05
C MET A 74 10.28 8.10 1.69
N ALA A 75 10.08 9.28 1.09
CA ALA A 75 9.46 9.40 -0.24
C ALA A 75 10.22 8.64 -1.33
N HIS A 76 11.53 8.41 -1.18
CA HIS A 76 12.30 7.60 -2.15
C HIS A 76 11.72 6.19 -2.34
N TRP A 77 11.09 5.62 -1.29
CA TRP A 77 10.45 4.31 -1.36
C TRP A 77 9.23 4.30 -2.31
N GLU A 78 8.50 5.41 -2.38
CA GLU A 78 7.38 5.55 -3.32
C GLU A 78 7.86 5.97 -4.72
N ILE A 79 8.87 6.82 -4.79
CA ILE A 79 9.45 7.29 -6.06
C ILE A 79 10.02 6.12 -6.87
N GLN A 80 10.52 5.05 -6.24
CA GLN A 80 10.94 3.83 -6.96
C GLN A 80 9.83 3.23 -7.84
N GLY A 81 8.57 3.63 -7.65
CA GLY A 81 7.45 3.25 -8.51
C GLY A 81 7.66 3.57 -10.00
N TRP A 82 8.64 4.41 -10.36
CA TRP A 82 9.04 4.59 -11.77
C TRP A 82 9.49 3.28 -12.45
N MET A 83 9.91 2.27 -11.67
CA MET A 83 10.19 0.92 -12.17
C MET A 83 8.96 0.26 -12.83
N ILE A 84 7.76 0.68 -12.47
CA ILE A 84 6.54 0.21 -13.12
C ILE A 84 6.50 0.63 -14.60
N LEU A 85 7.12 1.76 -14.95
CA LEU A 85 7.26 2.17 -16.36
C LEU A 85 8.15 1.18 -17.12
N LEU A 86 9.20 0.67 -16.48
CA LEU A 86 10.07 -0.35 -17.07
C LEU A 86 9.29 -1.65 -17.29
N LEU A 87 8.43 -2.05 -16.32
CA LEU A 87 7.50 -3.15 -16.53
C LEU A 87 6.64 -2.93 -17.78
N GLY A 88 6.02 -1.76 -17.93
CA GLY A 88 5.11 -1.46 -19.05
C GLY A 88 5.83 -1.39 -20.42
N TRP A 89 7.02 -0.84 -20.47
CA TRP A 89 7.72 -0.63 -21.74
C TRP A 89 8.52 -1.83 -22.22
N VAL A 90 9.15 -2.55 -21.29
CA VAL A 90 10.09 -3.64 -21.61
C VAL A 90 9.48 -5.01 -21.30
N PHE A 91 8.97 -5.21 -20.08
CA PHE A 91 8.56 -6.53 -19.63
C PHE A 91 7.19 -6.97 -20.13
N VAL A 92 6.23 -6.06 -20.28
CA VAL A 92 4.91 -6.42 -20.79
C VAL A 92 4.98 -7.02 -22.20
N PRO A 93 5.65 -6.41 -23.19
CA PRO A 93 5.82 -7.02 -24.49
C PRO A 93 6.53 -8.38 -24.44
N PHE A 94 7.51 -8.50 -23.56
CA PHE A 94 8.26 -9.74 -23.36
C PHE A 94 7.39 -10.86 -22.77
N TYR A 95 6.63 -10.59 -21.73
CA TYR A 95 5.74 -11.57 -21.09
C TYR A 95 4.56 -11.95 -22.00
N SER A 96 3.99 -11.00 -22.71
CA SER A 96 2.91 -11.25 -23.67
C SER A 96 3.33 -12.24 -24.76
N ARG A 97 4.56 -12.13 -25.26
CA ARG A 97 5.12 -13.07 -26.25
C ARG A 97 5.44 -14.43 -25.66
N SER A 98 5.79 -14.50 -24.40
CA SER A 98 6.13 -15.74 -23.69
C SER A 98 4.92 -16.63 -23.42
N MET A 99 3.69 -16.09 -23.52
CA MET A 99 2.43 -16.80 -23.31
C MET A 99 2.35 -17.60 -22.00
N VAL A 100 3.01 -17.11 -20.93
CA VAL A 100 3.02 -17.72 -19.60
C VAL A 100 1.86 -17.21 -18.75
N LEU A 101 1.37 -18.04 -17.84
CA LEU A 101 0.32 -17.66 -16.89
C LEU A 101 0.91 -17.15 -15.56
N THR A 102 2.12 -17.62 -15.23
CA THR A 102 2.77 -17.31 -13.95
C THR A 102 4.29 -17.16 -14.11
N MET A 103 4.92 -16.42 -13.20
CA MET A 103 6.37 -16.25 -13.19
C MET A 103 7.13 -17.55 -12.91
N PRO A 104 6.67 -18.44 -12.01
CA PRO A 104 7.27 -19.76 -11.90
C PRO A 104 7.23 -20.60 -13.19
N GLU A 105 6.12 -20.53 -13.97
CA GLU A 105 6.01 -21.18 -15.27
C GLU A 105 7.02 -20.60 -16.28
N PHE A 106 7.25 -19.28 -16.23
CA PHE A 106 8.28 -18.64 -17.05
C PHE A 106 9.66 -19.23 -16.78
N LEU A 107 10.02 -19.44 -15.51
CA LEU A 107 11.31 -20.06 -15.15
C LEU A 107 11.38 -21.52 -15.58
N GLU A 108 10.27 -22.27 -15.53
CA GLU A 108 10.25 -23.65 -16.05
C GLU A 108 10.58 -23.70 -17.55
N ARG A 109 9.97 -22.82 -18.33
CA ARG A 109 10.20 -22.75 -19.79
C ARG A 109 11.60 -22.25 -20.14
N ARG A 110 12.18 -21.39 -19.32
CA ARG A 110 13.52 -20.82 -19.54
C ARG A 110 14.63 -21.74 -19.09
N TYR A 111 14.43 -22.48 -18.00
CA TYR A 111 15.42 -23.33 -17.35
C TYR A 111 14.91 -24.75 -17.21
N ASN A 112 14.22 -25.07 -16.10
CA ASN A 112 13.72 -26.41 -15.82
C ASN A 112 12.65 -26.41 -14.71
N LYS A 113 12.05 -27.60 -14.48
CA LYS A 113 11.02 -27.81 -13.47
C LYS A 113 11.51 -27.56 -12.03
N ALA A 114 12.79 -27.82 -11.73
CA ALA A 114 13.36 -27.56 -10.41
C ALA A 114 13.36 -26.06 -10.10
N SER A 115 13.74 -25.22 -11.06
CA SER A 115 13.70 -23.74 -10.92
C SER A 115 12.30 -23.23 -10.64
N ARG A 116 11.27 -23.77 -11.32
CA ARG A 116 9.87 -23.48 -11.03
C ARG A 116 9.49 -23.80 -9.59
N ASN A 117 9.80 -25.03 -9.15
CA ASN A 117 9.41 -25.51 -7.83
C ASN A 117 10.11 -24.72 -6.71
N ILE A 118 11.39 -24.42 -6.87
CA ILE A 118 12.16 -23.62 -5.91
C ILE A 118 11.58 -22.20 -5.81
N LEU A 119 11.35 -21.52 -6.94
CA LEU A 119 10.75 -20.18 -6.91
C LEU A 119 9.36 -20.21 -6.28
N SER A 120 8.51 -21.19 -6.64
CA SER A 120 7.16 -21.30 -6.07
C SER A 120 7.19 -21.49 -4.56
N LEU A 121 8.08 -22.35 -4.04
CA LEU A 121 8.21 -22.60 -2.61
C LEU A 121 8.72 -21.35 -1.86
N ILE A 122 9.79 -20.74 -2.35
CA ILE A 122 10.36 -19.52 -1.76
C ILE A 122 9.30 -18.39 -1.76
N SER A 123 8.62 -18.18 -2.90
CA SER A 123 7.60 -17.13 -3.00
C SER A 123 6.43 -17.38 -2.06
N LEU A 124 5.97 -18.62 -1.93
CA LEU A 124 4.86 -18.96 -1.02
C LEU A 124 5.23 -18.66 0.43
N ILE A 125 6.39 -19.14 0.90
CA ILE A 125 6.86 -18.89 2.25
C ILE A 125 7.05 -17.38 2.49
N SER A 126 7.73 -16.70 1.57
CA SER A 126 7.98 -15.26 1.68
C SER A 126 6.67 -14.47 1.73
N TYR A 127 5.68 -14.76 0.88
CA TYR A 127 4.42 -14.02 0.86
C TYR A 127 3.65 -14.18 2.18
N VAL A 128 3.61 -15.40 2.74
CA VAL A 128 2.94 -15.63 4.02
C VAL A 128 3.67 -14.92 5.15
N MET A 129 4.98 -15.10 5.24
CA MET A 129 5.79 -14.59 6.36
C MET A 129 6.03 -13.08 6.32
N THR A 130 5.94 -12.46 5.15
CA THR A 130 6.19 -11.02 4.99
C THR A 130 4.91 -10.27 4.60
N LYS A 131 4.44 -10.40 3.36
CA LYS A 131 3.33 -9.60 2.83
C LYS A 131 2.03 -9.79 3.63
N VAL A 132 1.60 -11.04 3.84
CA VAL A 132 0.36 -11.32 4.57
C VAL A 132 0.51 -10.93 6.03
N ALA A 133 1.58 -11.36 6.69
CA ALA A 133 1.81 -11.09 8.12
C ALA A 133 1.85 -9.58 8.41
N VAL A 134 2.62 -8.80 7.64
CA VAL A 134 2.74 -7.34 7.84
C VAL A 134 1.42 -6.63 7.57
N THR A 135 0.72 -6.96 6.46
CA THR A 135 -0.55 -6.32 6.11
C THR A 135 -1.64 -6.64 7.14
N VAL A 136 -1.71 -7.88 7.63
CA VAL A 136 -2.68 -8.30 8.65
C VAL A 136 -2.39 -7.64 9.99
N TYR A 137 -1.11 -7.59 10.39
CA TYR A 137 -0.68 -6.90 11.60
C TYR A 137 -1.06 -5.41 11.57
N ALA A 138 -0.64 -4.70 10.54
CA ALA A 138 -0.95 -3.29 10.37
C ALA A 138 -2.47 -3.05 10.27
N GLY A 139 -3.21 -3.93 9.58
CA GLY A 139 -4.67 -3.86 9.49
C GLY A 139 -5.35 -4.03 10.85
N GLY A 140 -4.91 -4.98 11.65
CA GLY A 140 -5.41 -5.19 13.02
C GLY A 140 -5.24 -3.93 13.89
N LEU A 141 -4.06 -3.31 13.84
CA LEU A 141 -3.79 -2.06 14.57
C LEU A 141 -4.67 -0.90 14.10
N VAL A 142 -4.82 -0.71 12.77
CA VAL A 142 -5.69 0.35 12.23
C VAL A 142 -7.13 0.16 12.72
N PHE A 143 -7.67 -1.05 12.65
CA PHE A 143 -9.02 -1.31 13.12
C PHE A 143 -9.18 -1.07 14.62
N GLN A 144 -8.22 -1.51 15.43
CA GLN A 144 -8.26 -1.27 16.88
C GLN A 144 -8.28 0.23 17.20
N GLN A 145 -7.43 1.01 16.55
CA GLN A 145 -7.36 2.46 16.75
C GLN A 145 -8.60 3.20 16.24
N VAL A 146 -9.07 2.88 15.02
CA VAL A 146 -10.22 3.57 14.41
C VAL A 146 -11.52 3.26 15.14
N PHE A 147 -11.72 2.01 15.55
CA PHE A 147 -12.93 1.63 16.31
C PHE A 147 -12.85 2.01 17.79
N GLY A 148 -11.65 2.22 18.34
CA GLY A 148 -11.46 2.49 19.77
C GLY A 148 -11.89 1.35 20.67
N ILE A 149 -11.82 0.11 20.18
CA ILE A 149 -12.19 -1.10 20.92
C ILE A 149 -10.90 -1.82 21.31
N GLU A 150 -10.67 -1.98 22.61
CA GLU A 150 -9.51 -2.72 23.13
C GLU A 150 -9.80 -4.22 23.21
N GLU A 151 -10.94 -4.59 23.76
CA GLU A 151 -11.35 -5.99 23.92
C GLU A 151 -12.80 -6.21 23.48
N LEU A 152 -13.07 -7.36 22.91
CA LEU A 152 -14.40 -7.83 22.55
C LEU A 152 -14.54 -9.31 22.93
N TRP A 153 -15.53 -9.64 23.75
CA TRP A 153 -15.75 -11.00 24.30
C TRP A 153 -14.56 -11.57 25.09
N GLY A 154 -13.75 -10.71 25.75
CA GLY A 154 -12.57 -11.12 26.50
C GLY A 154 -11.36 -11.47 25.63
N ILE A 155 -11.39 -11.11 24.34
CA ILE A 155 -10.29 -11.28 23.39
C ILE A 155 -9.84 -9.88 22.94
N ASP A 156 -8.54 -9.65 22.88
CA ASP A 156 -7.98 -8.42 22.31
C ASP A 156 -8.52 -8.23 20.89
N PHE A 157 -9.12 -7.06 20.64
CA PHE A 157 -9.79 -6.74 19.37
C PHE A 157 -8.85 -6.80 18.18
N PHE A 158 -7.55 -6.59 18.39
CA PHE A 158 -6.53 -6.78 17.37
C PHE A 158 -6.63 -8.15 16.69
N TRP A 159 -6.75 -9.25 17.49
CA TRP A 159 -6.84 -10.61 16.95
C TRP A 159 -8.13 -10.85 16.19
N ILE A 160 -9.24 -10.30 16.69
CA ILE A 160 -10.54 -10.43 16.03
C ILE A 160 -10.51 -9.72 14.67
N ALA A 161 -9.96 -8.51 14.61
CA ALA A 161 -9.81 -7.73 13.39
C ALA A 161 -8.85 -8.41 12.40
N ALA A 162 -7.69 -8.87 12.86
CA ALA A 162 -6.69 -9.54 12.05
C ALA A 162 -7.23 -10.83 11.41
N ILE A 163 -7.85 -11.69 12.20
CA ILE A 163 -8.45 -12.95 11.70
C ILE A 163 -9.62 -12.65 10.77
N GLY A 164 -10.47 -11.67 11.13
CA GLY A 164 -11.58 -11.22 10.29
C GLY A 164 -11.13 -10.74 8.91
N LEU A 165 -10.07 -9.93 8.85
CA LEU A 165 -9.46 -9.49 7.60
C LEU A 165 -8.98 -10.65 6.73
N VAL A 166 -8.28 -11.62 7.32
CA VAL A 166 -7.80 -12.81 6.60
C VAL A 166 -8.98 -13.60 6.03
N ILE A 167 -10.01 -13.87 6.84
CA ILE A 167 -11.17 -14.65 6.42
C ILE A 167 -11.92 -13.94 5.28
N ILE A 168 -12.23 -12.66 5.44
CA ILE A 168 -12.97 -11.89 4.41
C ILE A 168 -12.18 -11.82 3.12
N THR A 169 -10.87 -11.54 3.20
CA THR A 169 -10.01 -11.45 2.02
C THR A 169 -9.86 -12.80 1.34
N ALA A 170 -9.67 -13.88 2.10
CA ALA A 170 -9.58 -15.24 1.57
C ALA A 170 -10.88 -15.65 0.86
N LEU A 171 -12.03 -15.39 1.46
CA LEU A 171 -13.32 -15.76 0.88
C LEU A 171 -13.53 -15.14 -0.51
N TYR A 172 -13.40 -13.82 -0.65
CA TYR A 172 -13.65 -13.21 -1.96
C TYR A 172 -12.53 -13.50 -2.98
N THR A 173 -11.29 -13.71 -2.54
CA THR A 173 -10.16 -13.99 -3.43
C THR A 173 -10.19 -15.44 -3.90
N ILE A 174 -10.41 -16.41 -3.02
CA ILE A 174 -10.44 -17.83 -3.36
C ILE A 174 -11.63 -18.14 -4.27
N VAL A 175 -12.80 -17.63 -3.93
CA VAL A 175 -14.02 -17.91 -4.70
C VAL A 175 -14.07 -17.09 -6.00
N GLY A 176 -13.63 -15.84 -5.96
CA GLY A 176 -13.69 -14.91 -7.09
C GLY A 176 -12.48 -14.94 -8.04
N GLY A 177 -11.31 -15.44 -7.59
CA GLY A 177 -10.06 -15.43 -8.37
C GLY A 177 -9.61 -14.02 -8.77
N MET A 178 -8.78 -13.92 -9.81
CA MET A 178 -8.20 -12.65 -10.26
C MET A 178 -9.26 -11.64 -10.73
N GLU A 179 -10.34 -12.08 -11.36
CA GLU A 179 -11.41 -11.17 -11.81
C GLU A 179 -12.06 -10.43 -10.64
N SER A 180 -12.25 -11.10 -9.50
CA SER A 180 -12.75 -10.46 -8.29
C SER A 180 -11.79 -9.39 -7.77
N VAL A 181 -10.51 -9.70 -7.70
CA VAL A 181 -9.47 -8.75 -7.26
C VAL A 181 -9.42 -7.51 -8.16
N LEU A 182 -9.44 -7.70 -9.49
CA LEU A 182 -9.43 -6.59 -10.44
C LEU A 182 -10.65 -5.68 -10.29
N LYS A 183 -11.86 -6.25 -10.21
CA LYS A 183 -13.09 -5.47 -10.11
C LYS A 183 -13.27 -4.76 -8.77
N THR A 184 -12.90 -5.42 -7.66
CA THR A 184 -12.93 -4.78 -6.34
C THR A 184 -11.91 -3.65 -6.24
N SER A 185 -10.75 -3.78 -6.88
CA SER A 185 -9.74 -2.71 -6.95
C SER A 185 -10.25 -1.45 -7.67
N VAL A 186 -11.10 -1.60 -8.69
CA VAL A 186 -11.71 -0.45 -9.38
C VAL A 186 -12.64 0.34 -8.45
N LEU A 187 -13.31 -0.33 -7.51
CA LEU A 187 -14.13 0.34 -6.48
C LEU A 187 -13.24 0.93 -5.36
N GLN A 188 -12.24 0.20 -4.91
CA GLN A 188 -11.38 0.60 -3.80
C GLN A 188 -10.51 1.82 -4.12
N THR A 189 -9.93 1.87 -5.33
CA THR A 189 -8.99 2.93 -5.72
C THR A 189 -9.56 4.34 -5.60
N PRO A 190 -10.73 4.69 -6.18
CA PRO A 190 -11.30 6.04 -6.03
C PRO A 190 -11.63 6.39 -4.58
N ILE A 191 -12.16 5.44 -3.80
CA ILE A 191 -12.51 5.66 -2.39
C ILE A 191 -11.26 5.97 -1.58
N LEU A 192 -10.19 5.20 -1.78
CA LEU A 192 -8.92 5.42 -1.11
C LEU A 192 -8.30 6.77 -1.49
N LEU A 193 -8.30 7.12 -2.77
CA LEU A 193 -7.76 8.40 -3.25
C LEU A 193 -8.55 9.59 -2.69
N LEU A 194 -9.88 9.53 -2.75
CA LEU A 194 -10.73 10.62 -2.26
C LEU A 194 -10.65 10.75 -0.74
N GLY A 195 -10.73 9.65 0.00
CA GLY A 195 -10.62 9.66 1.46
C GLY A 195 -9.28 10.23 1.93
N SER A 196 -8.17 9.75 1.36
CA SER A 196 -6.84 10.25 1.72
C SER A 196 -6.62 11.72 1.30
N ALA A 197 -7.18 12.15 0.17
CA ALA A 197 -7.14 13.55 -0.25
C ALA A 197 -7.95 14.47 0.70
N CYS A 198 -9.08 13.98 1.22
CA CYS A 198 -9.84 14.72 2.24
C CYS A 198 -9.03 14.86 3.53
N ILE A 199 -8.36 13.80 3.99
CA ILE A 199 -7.51 13.84 5.18
C ILE A 199 -6.35 14.83 4.98
N LEU A 200 -5.68 14.78 3.84
CA LEU A 200 -4.62 15.73 3.48
C LEU A 200 -5.11 17.18 3.53
N TYR A 201 -6.27 17.44 2.92
CA TYR A 201 -6.87 18.78 2.90
C TYR A 201 -7.25 19.28 4.30
N LEU A 202 -7.93 18.44 5.09
CA LEU A 202 -8.33 18.79 6.46
C LEU A 202 -7.12 18.97 7.37
N GLY A 203 -6.12 18.11 7.25
CA GLY A 203 -4.86 18.24 8.00
C GLY A 203 -4.13 19.55 7.70
N PHE A 204 -4.02 19.97 6.44
CA PHE A 204 -3.46 21.27 6.10
C PHE A 204 -4.29 22.44 6.60
N LYS A 205 -5.61 22.32 6.56
CA LYS A 205 -6.51 23.37 7.09
C LYS A 205 -6.32 23.56 8.59
N GLU A 206 -6.21 22.49 9.35
CA GLU A 206 -5.99 22.54 10.81
C GLU A 206 -4.58 23.05 11.14
N LEU A 207 -3.57 22.61 10.42
CA LEU A 207 -2.19 23.03 10.65
C LEU A 207 -1.95 24.50 10.32
N GLY A 208 -2.57 25.03 9.28
CA GLY A 208 -2.34 26.38 8.77
C GLY A 208 -1.62 26.42 7.40
N GLY A 209 -1.47 25.25 6.74
CA GLY A 209 -0.97 25.14 5.37
C GLY A 209 0.45 24.58 5.26
N TRP A 210 0.91 24.55 4.01
CA TRP A 210 2.22 23.99 3.65
C TRP A 210 3.41 24.68 4.34
N GLY A 211 3.40 26.02 4.39
CA GLY A 211 4.49 26.79 5.00
C GLY A 211 4.67 26.49 6.48
N GLU A 212 3.56 26.35 7.21
CA GLU A 212 3.59 25.98 8.63
C GLU A 212 4.15 24.57 8.83
N MET A 213 3.71 23.61 8.00
CA MET A 213 4.29 22.26 8.04
C MET A 213 5.79 22.28 7.84
N MET A 214 6.27 23.00 6.82
CA MET A 214 7.69 23.05 6.50
C MET A 214 8.50 23.67 7.65
N SER A 215 7.98 24.71 8.30
CA SER A 215 8.67 25.36 9.43
C SER A 215 8.75 24.47 10.66
N LEU A 216 7.67 23.75 10.99
CA LEU A 216 7.63 22.85 12.16
C LEU A 216 8.38 21.54 11.91
N CYS A 217 8.49 21.09 10.66
CA CYS A 217 9.27 19.92 10.27
C CYS A 217 10.74 20.24 9.96
N ASP A 218 11.19 21.51 10.02
CA ASP A 218 12.61 21.85 9.83
C ASP A 218 13.44 21.57 11.09
N VAL A 219 13.26 20.38 11.61
CA VAL A 219 13.96 19.84 12.79
C VAL A 219 14.60 18.51 12.42
N LYS A 220 15.64 18.12 13.15
CA LYS A 220 16.26 16.80 12.95
C LYS A 220 15.32 15.71 13.44
N PRO A 221 15.23 14.57 12.73
CA PRO A 221 14.50 13.40 13.22
C PRO A 221 15.15 12.84 14.49
N SER A 222 14.39 12.08 15.26
CA SER A 222 14.76 11.62 16.59
C SER A 222 15.82 10.51 16.63
N TYR A 223 16.22 9.93 15.47
CA TYR A 223 17.25 8.89 15.48
C TYR A 223 18.66 9.46 15.56
N GLU A 224 19.54 8.71 16.21
CA GLU A 224 20.93 9.08 16.43
C GLU A 224 21.70 9.20 15.11
N GLY A 225 22.54 10.22 14.96
CA GLY A 225 23.36 10.46 13.79
C GLY A 225 22.64 11.17 12.63
N ALA A 226 21.41 11.65 12.83
CA ALA A 226 20.72 12.45 11.82
C ALA A 226 21.44 13.78 11.58
N GLU A 227 21.86 14.01 10.35
CA GLU A 227 22.55 15.26 9.95
C GLU A 227 21.60 16.28 9.32
N SER A 228 20.57 15.82 8.63
CA SER A 228 19.59 16.66 7.92
C SER A 228 18.26 16.73 8.64
N THR A 229 17.46 17.76 8.36
CA THR A 229 16.13 17.93 8.92
C THR A 229 15.08 17.07 8.17
N MET A 230 13.89 16.93 8.75
CA MET A 230 12.81 16.09 8.22
C MET A 230 12.28 16.56 6.85
N ILE A 231 12.49 17.81 6.48
CA ILE A 231 12.07 18.34 5.16
C ILE A 231 12.97 17.91 4.01
N HIS A 232 14.16 17.36 4.26
CA HIS A 232 15.09 16.96 3.23
C HIS A 232 14.74 15.58 2.65
N LEU A 233 14.45 15.54 1.34
CA LEU A 233 14.25 14.31 0.60
C LEU A 233 15.55 13.52 0.43
N MET A 234 16.62 14.21 0.04
CA MET A 234 17.95 13.60 -0.13
C MET A 234 18.84 13.97 1.04
N ARG A 235 19.33 12.97 1.74
CA ARG A 235 20.19 13.13 2.89
C ARG A 235 21.63 12.74 2.55
N PRO A 236 22.64 13.25 3.28
CA PRO A 236 24.03 12.87 3.06
C PRO A 236 24.24 11.35 3.07
N ASN A 237 25.30 10.87 2.41
CA ASN A 237 25.65 9.43 2.48
C ASN A 237 26.09 8.96 3.87
N THR A 238 26.39 9.89 4.76
CA THR A 238 26.68 9.64 6.17
C THR A 238 25.45 9.44 7.04
N ASP A 239 24.23 9.76 6.50
CA ASP A 239 22.99 9.51 7.23
C ASP A 239 22.80 7.99 7.45
N PRO A 240 22.59 7.55 8.73
CA PRO A 240 22.56 6.14 9.06
C PRO A 240 21.31 5.40 8.55
N GLN A 241 20.21 6.12 8.31
CA GLN A 241 18.95 5.52 7.88
C GLN A 241 18.65 5.74 6.39
N TYR A 242 18.95 6.92 5.85
CA TYR A 242 18.57 7.31 4.50
C TYR A 242 19.75 7.90 3.71
N PRO A 243 20.89 7.20 3.58
CA PRO A 243 21.97 7.66 2.72
C PRO A 243 21.46 7.76 1.25
N TRP A 244 21.58 8.93 0.61
CA TRP A 244 20.92 9.17 -0.67
C TRP A 244 21.31 8.17 -1.77
N LEU A 245 22.56 7.74 -1.77
CA LEU A 245 23.04 6.76 -2.76
C LEU A 245 22.43 5.37 -2.52
N GLY A 246 22.36 4.95 -1.25
CA GLY A 246 21.70 3.71 -0.83
C GLY A 246 20.19 3.76 -1.08
N ALA A 247 19.56 4.89 -0.77
CA ALA A 247 18.14 5.10 -1.03
C ALA A 247 17.81 5.02 -2.53
N LEU A 248 18.61 5.66 -3.39
CA LEU A 248 18.37 5.67 -4.83
C LEU A 248 18.68 4.32 -5.49
N LEU A 249 19.87 3.75 -5.26
CA LEU A 249 20.29 2.53 -5.93
C LEU A 249 19.70 1.27 -5.28
N GLY A 250 19.65 1.21 -3.95
CA GLY A 250 19.09 0.08 -3.22
C GLY A 250 17.60 -0.06 -3.46
N SER A 251 16.84 1.02 -3.39
CA SER A 251 15.41 1.01 -3.69
C SER A 251 15.13 0.60 -5.15
N ALA A 252 15.98 1.02 -6.09
CA ALA A 252 15.86 0.63 -7.49
C ALA A 252 16.04 -0.88 -7.71
N ILE A 253 16.97 -1.53 -7.01
CA ILE A 253 17.18 -2.99 -7.08
C ILE A 253 15.94 -3.73 -6.57
N ILE A 254 15.44 -3.34 -5.40
CA ILE A 254 14.21 -3.92 -4.81
C ILE A 254 13.00 -3.63 -5.71
N GLY A 255 12.90 -2.39 -6.21
CA GLY A 255 11.82 -1.98 -7.11
C GLY A 255 11.82 -2.76 -8.41
N PHE A 256 12.98 -3.06 -8.99
CA PHE A 256 13.09 -3.90 -10.18
C PHE A 256 12.52 -5.31 -9.93
N TRP A 257 12.93 -5.95 -8.83
CA TRP A 257 12.38 -7.24 -8.46
C TRP A 257 10.86 -7.17 -8.24
N TYR A 258 10.40 -6.28 -7.39
CA TYR A 258 9.01 -6.21 -6.97
C TYR A 258 8.06 -5.84 -8.12
N TRP A 259 8.40 -4.82 -8.89
CA TRP A 259 7.52 -4.34 -9.96
C TRP A 259 7.62 -5.13 -11.24
N CYS A 260 8.81 -5.61 -11.61
CA CYS A 260 9.03 -6.19 -12.93
C CYS A 260 8.97 -7.73 -12.94
N THR A 261 9.22 -8.41 -11.82
CA THR A 261 9.36 -9.88 -11.81
C THR A 261 8.53 -10.59 -10.76
N ASP A 262 8.01 -9.90 -9.76
CA ASP A 262 7.18 -10.52 -8.73
C ASP A 262 5.82 -10.95 -9.30
N GLN A 263 5.44 -12.22 -9.04
CA GLN A 263 4.16 -12.79 -9.45
C GLN A 263 2.97 -11.93 -9.03
N PHE A 264 3.02 -11.36 -7.83
CA PHE A 264 1.95 -10.54 -7.27
C PHE A 264 1.56 -9.35 -8.16
N ILE A 265 2.53 -8.69 -8.79
CA ILE A 265 2.30 -7.56 -9.70
C ILE A 265 2.10 -8.04 -11.14
N VAL A 266 3.00 -8.90 -11.64
CA VAL A 266 3.00 -9.35 -13.04
C VAL A 266 1.70 -10.04 -13.41
N GLN A 267 1.10 -10.81 -12.51
CA GLN A 267 -0.17 -11.51 -12.76
C GLN A 267 -1.32 -10.55 -13.13
N ARG A 268 -1.37 -9.35 -12.52
CA ARG A 268 -2.37 -8.32 -12.87
C ARG A 268 -2.19 -7.80 -14.28
N VAL A 269 -0.96 -7.63 -14.68
CA VAL A 269 -0.60 -7.17 -16.02
C VAL A 269 -0.90 -8.23 -17.08
N LEU A 270 -0.60 -9.51 -16.77
CA LEU A 270 -0.92 -10.65 -17.63
C LEU A 270 -2.44 -10.90 -17.80
N SER A 271 -3.27 -10.33 -16.92
CA SER A 271 -4.73 -10.37 -17.03
C SER A 271 -5.29 -9.44 -18.11
N GLY A 272 -4.46 -8.59 -18.70
CA GLY A 272 -4.86 -7.66 -19.75
C GLY A 272 -5.41 -8.36 -20.99
N ARG A 273 -6.46 -7.78 -21.58
CA ARG A 273 -7.10 -8.28 -22.78
C ARG A 273 -6.14 -8.35 -23.97
N ASP A 274 -5.25 -7.39 -24.07
CA ASP A 274 -4.19 -7.33 -25.05
C ASP A 274 -2.95 -6.59 -24.50
N GLU A 275 -1.85 -6.61 -25.25
CA GLU A 275 -0.60 -5.93 -24.86
C GLU A 275 -0.78 -4.43 -24.66
N ARG A 276 -1.65 -3.78 -25.45
CA ARG A 276 -1.93 -2.34 -25.36
C ARG A 276 -2.61 -1.99 -24.05
N GLU A 277 -3.62 -2.75 -23.65
CA GLU A 277 -4.33 -2.58 -22.38
C GLU A 277 -3.38 -2.83 -21.20
N ALA A 278 -2.57 -3.90 -21.26
CA ALA A 278 -1.58 -4.22 -20.26
C ALA A 278 -0.56 -3.08 -20.07
N ARG A 279 0.01 -2.54 -21.16
CA ARG A 279 0.97 -1.43 -21.12
C ARG A 279 0.35 -0.14 -20.60
N ARG A 280 -0.85 0.23 -21.06
CA ARG A 280 -1.56 1.43 -20.58
C ARG A 280 -1.90 1.32 -19.11
N GLY A 281 -2.38 0.16 -18.66
CA GLY A 281 -2.70 -0.08 -17.26
C GLY A 281 -1.48 -0.01 -16.37
N THR A 282 -0.35 -0.53 -16.81
CA THR A 282 0.92 -0.45 -16.09
C THR A 282 1.40 1.00 -15.98
N ILE A 283 1.37 1.77 -17.06
CA ILE A 283 1.74 3.20 -17.05
C ILE A 283 0.82 3.99 -16.12
N PHE A 284 -0.49 3.75 -16.20
CA PHE A 284 -1.46 4.39 -15.30
C PHE A 284 -1.19 4.05 -13.83
N GLY A 285 -0.91 2.77 -13.52
CA GLY A 285 -0.50 2.36 -12.18
C GLY A 285 0.78 3.04 -11.69
N ALA A 286 1.74 3.30 -12.59
CA ALA A 286 2.96 4.03 -12.25
C ALA A 286 2.67 5.49 -11.83
N TYR A 287 1.78 6.19 -12.54
CA TYR A 287 1.36 7.53 -12.13
C TYR A 287 0.62 7.52 -10.79
N LEU A 288 -0.28 6.58 -10.59
CA LEU A 288 -0.98 6.44 -9.31
C LEU A 288 -0.01 6.20 -8.15
N LYS A 289 1.09 5.46 -8.39
CA LYS A 289 2.10 5.14 -7.36
C LYS A 289 2.91 6.34 -6.86
N LEU A 290 2.84 7.47 -7.51
CA LEU A 290 3.44 8.71 -7.01
C LEU A 290 2.55 9.40 -5.94
N LEU A 291 1.26 9.12 -5.94
CA LEU A 291 0.29 9.76 -5.03
C LEU A 291 0.49 9.42 -3.54
N PRO A 292 0.95 8.23 -3.14
CA PRO A 292 1.15 7.89 -1.73
C PRO A 292 2.07 8.84 -0.97
N VAL A 293 3.03 9.48 -1.63
CA VAL A 293 3.85 10.53 -1.01
C VAL A 293 2.97 11.66 -0.48
N PHE A 294 2.00 12.09 -1.27
CA PHE A 294 1.07 13.16 -0.90
C PHE A 294 -0.06 12.67 0.02
N LEU A 295 -0.52 11.46 -0.18
CA LEU A 295 -1.71 10.92 0.47
C LEU A 295 -1.44 10.24 1.83
N PHE A 296 -0.18 9.86 2.11
CA PHE A 296 0.19 9.17 3.34
C PHE A 296 1.43 9.77 4.00
N LEU A 297 2.52 9.97 3.28
CA LEU A 297 3.76 10.49 3.86
C LEU A 297 3.56 11.93 4.38
N ILE A 298 3.01 12.82 3.55
CA ILE A 298 2.74 14.21 3.96
C ILE A 298 1.73 14.29 5.11
N PRO A 299 0.60 13.57 5.14
CA PRO A 299 -0.23 13.46 6.33
C PRO A 299 0.52 13.03 7.58
N GLY A 300 1.45 12.09 7.48
CA GLY A 300 2.34 11.76 8.61
C GLY A 300 3.14 12.96 9.11
N MET A 301 3.73 13.73 8.20
CA MET A 301 4.45 14.98 8.55
C MET A 301 3.50 16.03 9.14
N ILE A 302 2.28 16.14 8.65
CA ILE A 302 1.25 17.04 9.22
C ILE A 302 0.92 16.62 10.65
N ALA A 303 0.76 15.33 10.94
CA ALA A 303 0.50 14.84 12.28
C ALA A 303 1.64 15.17 13.26
N PHE A 304 2.89 15.02 12.81
CA PHE A 304 4.06 15.47 13.55
C PHE A 304 4.04 16.98 13.80
N ALA A 305 3.79 17.78 12.77
CA ALA A 305 3.75 19.24 12.86
C ALA A 305 2.63 19.71 13.81
N LEU A 306 1.44 19.10 13.78
CA LEU A 306 0.37 19.34 14.73
C LEU A 306 0.78 18.99 16.15
N HIS A 307 1.48 17.85 16.33
CA HIS A 307 1.99 17.45 17.64
C HIS A 307 2.95 18.51 18.23
N GLN A 308 3.90 18.99 17.42
CA GLN A 308 4.83 20.05 17.83
C GLN A 308 4.09 21.37 18.12
N LYS A 309 3.12 21.73 17.28
CA LYS A 309 2.33 22.95 17.46
C LYS A 309 1.55 22.94 18.78
N TYR A 310 0.89 21.84 19.11
CA TYR A 310 0.11 21.74 20.35
C TYR A 310 0.99 21.73 21.61
N ILE A 311 2.12 21.03 21.58
CA ILE A 311 3.10 21.10 22.68
C ILE A 311 3.65 22.53 22.84
N GLY A 312 4.00 23.20 21.75
CA GLY A 312 4.46 24.59 21.78
C GLY A 312 3.45 25.58 22.35
N GLN A 313 2.16 25.26 22.31
CA GLN A 313 1.07 26.03 22.92
C GLN A 313 0.78 25.64 24.38
N GLY A 314 1.55 24.70 24.96
CA GLY A 314 1.39 24.23 26.35
C GLY A 314 0.26 23.20 26.52
N GLY A 315 -0.23 22.61 25.42
CA GLY A 315 -1.23 21.54 25.42
C GLY A 315 -0.61 20.14 25.43
N GLU A 316 -1.46 19.13 25.54
CA GLU A 316 -1.08 17.75 25.23
C GLU A 316 -0.76 17.62 23.74
N GLY A 317 0.22 16.79 23.39
CA GLY A 317 0.59 16.58 21.99
C GLY A 317 -0.55 15.96 21.18
N PHE A 318 -0.55 16.15 19.85
CA PHE A 318 -1.55 15.58 18.96
C PHE A 318 -1.48 14.06 18.85
N LEU A 319 -0.26 13.50 18.86
CA LEU A 319 -0.05 12.06 18.79
C LEU A 319 -0.07 11.44 20.19
N PRO A 320 -0.64 10.22 20.34
CA PRO A 320 -0.56 9.48 21.60
C PRO A 320 0.90 9.18 21.93
N LEU A 321 1.21 9.04 23.21
CA LEU A 321 2.55 8.75 23.68
C LEU A 321 2.74 7.24 23.88
N LEU A 322 3.94 6.76 23.58
CA LEU A 322 4.41 5.44 23.94
C LEU A 322 4.77 5.36 25.44
N ALA A 323 5.02 4.16 25.95
CA ALA A 323 5.35 3.93 27.34
C ALA A 323 6.66 4.64 27.80
N ASP A 324 7.55 4.95 26.86
CA ASP A 324 8.79 5.71 27.08
C ASP A 324 8.60 7.25 27.02
N GLY A 325 7.36 7.71 26.81
CA GLY A 325 7.03 9.13 26.69
C GLY A 325 7.29 9.73 25.32
N THR A 326 7.73 8.96 24.33
CA THR A 326 7.88 9.44 22.95
C THR A 326 6.56 9.40 22.17
N ALA A 327 6.40 10.28 21.17
CA ALA A 327 5.22 10.29 20.32
C ALA A 327 5.13 9.00 19.49
N ASN A 328 3.97 8.37 19.49
CA ASN A 328 3.71 7.18 18.66
C ASN A 328 3.50 7.59 17.20
N ALA A 329 4.56 7.54 16.41
CA ALA A 329 4.51 7.87 14.99
C ALA A 329 3.58 6.95 14.18
N ASP A 330 3.43 5.69 14.56
CA ASP A 330 2.56 4.72 13.88
C ASP A 330 1.08 5.07 14.00
N ALA A 331 0.72 5.87 15.01
CA ALA A 331 -0.62 6.39 15.18
C ALA A 331 -0.92 7.64 14.33
N ALA A 332 0.04 8.17 13.57
CA ALA A 332 -0.07 9.45 12.86
C ALA A 332 -1.31 9.52 11.94
N PHE A 333 -1.48 8.56 11.04
CA PHE A 333 -2.60 8.57 10.11
C PHE A 333 -3.94 8.22 10.79
N PRO A 334 -4.03 7.18 11.62
CA PRO A 334 -5.25 6.90 12.38
C PRO A 334 -5.73 8.06 13.25
N THR A 335 -4.82 8.80 13.88
CA THR A 335 -5.18 9.99 14.69
C THR A 335 -5.70 11.14 13.83
N LEU A 336 -5.18 11.31 12.60
CA LEU A 336 -5.74 12.30 11.66
C LEU A 336 -7.14 11.94 11.15
N VAL A 337 -7.49 10.66 11.14
CA VAL A 337 -8.81 10.16 10.72
C VAL A 337 -9.84 10.33 11.83
N ALA A 338 -9.44 10.15 13.10
CA ALA A 338 -10.30 10.24 14.27
C ALA A 338 -10.72 11.67 14.59
#